data_9c4ccfbc3fc78d18dae80ee74aaffdf6
#
_entry.id   9c4ccfbc3fc78d18dae80ee74aaffdf6
#
_cell.length_a   1.000
_cell.length_b   1.000
_cell.length_c   1.000
_cell.angle_alpha   90.00
_cell.angle_beta   90.00
_cell.angle_gamma   90.00
#
_symmetry.space_group_name_H-M   'P 1'
#
loop_
_entity.id
_entity.type
_entity.pdbx_description
1 polymer ?
#
loop_
_entity_poly.entity_id
_entity_poly.type
_entity_poly.pdbx_seq_one_letter_code
_entity_poly.pdbx_strand_id
1 'polypeptide(L)'
;MKRERLLNAIGQIDDRLVSEADPQAQVHRKSFRHKRIAAMAACLVLMLGIGVITPISLGNREAGKVTMEINPGVEYTITRNGNVSSVRFLNDDAREVLGEAQLKGERLKNAISLTLAAYRIGGYMERNDTVLISFDRQLSENGRL
;
A
#
# COMPACT_ATOMS: atom_id res chain seq x y z
N MET A 1 -20.44 -46.06 -70.33
CA MET A 1 -19.09 -45.41 -70.42
C MET A 1 -18.88 -44.16 -69.63
N LYS A 2 -19.84 -43.27 -69.27
CA LYS A 2 -19.60 -42.06 -68.43
C LYS A 2 -19.59 -42.32 -66.93
N ARG A 3 -20.36 -43.29 -66.41
CA ARG A 3 -20.45 -43.63 -65.00
C ARG A 3 -19.19 -44.27 -64.43
N GLU A 4 -18.55 -45.15 -65.21
CA GLU A 4 -17.33 -45.83 -64.76
C GLU A 4 -16.11 -44.89 -64.69
N ARG A 5 -16.05 -43.87 -65.53
CA ARG A 5 -15.00 -42.88 -65.50
C ARG A 5 -15.13 -41.92 -64.23
N LEU A 6 -16.38 -41.65 -63.81
CA LEU A 6 -16.64 -40.88 -62.62
C LEU A 6 -16.29 -41.66 -61.34
N LEU A 7 -16.62 -42.93 -61.28
CA LEU A 7 -16.27 -43.77 -60.11
C LEU A 7 -14.76 -43.95 -59.98
N ASN A 8 -14.04 -44.07 -61.11
CA ASN A 8 -12.58 -44.20 -61.10
C ASN A 8 -11.90 -42.88 -60.74
N ALA A 9 -12.49 -41.73 -61.06
CA ALA A 9 -11.98 -40.42 -60.68
C ALA A 9 -12.21 -40.17 -59.20
N ILE A 10 -13.28 -40.65 -58.60
CA ILE A 10 -13.57 -40.53 -57.16
C ILE A 10 -12.66 -41.48 -56.37
N GLY A 11 -12.32 -42.64 -56.87
CA GLY A 11 -11.41 -43.60 -56.23
C GLY A 11 -9.93 -43.18 -56.21
N GLN A 12 -9.56 -42.15 -56.92
CA GLN A 12 -8.21 -41.57 -56.95
C GLN A 12 -8.06 -40.32 -56.06
N ILE A 13 -9.05 -40.00 -55.28
CA ILE A 13 -8.92 -38.94 -54.29
C ILE A 13 -7.97 -39.47 -53.21
N ASP A 14 -6.81 -38.85 -53.10
CA ASP A 14 -5.80 -39.18 -52.11
C ASP A 14 -6.41 -39.03 -50.69
N ASP A 15 -6.34 -40.10 -49.89
CA ASP A 15 -6.84 -40.13 -48.51
C ASP A 15 -6.27 -38.99 -47.64
N ARG A 16 -5.15 -38.43 -48.07
CA ARG A 16 -4.58 -37.21 -47.45
C ARG A 16 -5.49 -35.99 -47.60
N LEU A 17 -6.12 -35.83 -48.75
CA LEU A 17 -7.05 -34.70 -48.99
C LEU A 17 -8.36 -34.88 -48.23
N VAL A 18 -8.78 -36.11 -47.96
CA VAL A 18 -9.95 -36.41 -47.15
C VAL A 18 -9.67 -36.15 -45.67
N SER A 19 -8.48 -36.45 -45.19
CA SER A 19 -8.09 -36.17 -43.78
C SER A 19 -7.86 -34.67 -43.50
N GLU A 20 -7.46 -33.92 -44.52
CA GLU A 20 -7.29 -32.48 -44.44
C GLU A 20 -8.62 -31.71 -44.44
N ALA A 21 -9.68 -32.33 -44.98
CA ALA A 21 -11.03 -31.80 -45.02
C ALA A 21 -11.89 -32.17 -43.79
N ASP A 22 -11.33 -32.85 -42.79
CA ASP A 22 -12.05 -33.18 -41.55
C ASP A 22 -12.42 -31.88 -40.79
N PRO A 23 -13.71 -31.57 -40.64
CA PRO A 23 -14.16 -30.39 -39.95
C PRO A 23 -13.80 -30.39 -38.46
N GLN A 24 -13.36 -31.54 -37.91
CA GLN A 24 -12.90 -31.59 -36.51
C GLN A 24 -11.47 -31.11 -36.33
N ALA A 25 -10.64 -31.05 -37.37
CA ALA A 25 -9.29 -30.52 -37.29
C ALA A 25 -9.23 -28.98 -37.12
N GLN A 26 -10.34 -28.28 -37.29
CA GLN A 26 -10.39 -26.79 -37.20
C GLN A 26 -10.77 -26.23 -35.86
N VAL A 27 -11.01 -27.03 -34.82
CA VAL A 27 -11.47 -26.53 -33.51
C VAL A 27 -10.33 -26.42 -32.52
N HIS A 28 -9.17 -25.92 -32.92
CA HIS A 28 -8.16 -25.41 -31.98
C HIS A 28 -7.88 -23.91 -32.17
N ARG A 29 -8.89 -23.14 -32.51
CA ARG A 29 -8.88 -21.71 -32.24
C ARG A 29 -9.01 -21.51 -30.72
N LYS A 30 -7.95 -21.87 -29.97
CA LYS A 30 -7.79 -21.45 -28.58
C LYS A 30 -7.92 -19.95 -28.54
N SER A 31 -9.06 -19.56 -28.05
CA SER A 31 -9.53 -18.23 -27.80
C SER A 31 -8.45 -17.30 -27.27
N PHE A 32 -7.77 -16.58 -28.17
CA PHE A 32 -6.92 -15.44 -27.82
C PHE A 32 -7.69 -14.32 -27.09
N ARG A 33 -9.03 -14.37 -27.17
CA ARG A 33 -9.91 -13.44 -26.45
C ARG A 33 -9.76 -13.54 -24.94
N HIS A 34 -9.73 -14.74 -24.35
CA HIS A 34 -9.59 -14.91 -22.89
C HIS A 34 -8.22 -14.46 -22.38
N LYS A 35 -7.16 -14.65 -23.16
CA LYS A 35 -5.82 -14.14 -22.81
C LYS A 35 -5.76 -12.62 -22.83
N ARG A 36 -6.43 -11.95 -23.76
CA ARG A 36 -6.51 -10.49 -23.82
C ARG A 36 -7.35 -9.93 -22.68
N ILE A 37 -8.48 -10.58 -22.35
CA ILE A 37 -9.33 -10.19 -21.22
C ILE A 37 -8.59 -10.40 -19.91
N ALA A 38 -7.86 -11.50 -19.72
CA ALA A 38 -7.05 -11.75 -18.53
C ALA A 38 -5.90 -10.74 -18.39
N ALA A 39 -5.25 -10.35 -19.49
CA ALA A 39 -4.21 -9.32 -19.46
C ALA A 39 -4.78 -7.95 -19.11
N MET A 40 -5.93 -7.58 -19.63
CA MET A 40 -6.60 -6.31 -19.27
C MET A 40 -7.04 -6.29 -17.80
N ALA A 41 -7.57 -7.41 -17.30
CA ALA A 41 -7.93 -7.52 -15.88
C ALA A 41 -6.71 -7.42 -14.97
N ALA A 42 -5.59 -8.04 -15.32
CA ALA A 42 -4.34 -7.94 -14.58
C ALA A 42 -3.80 -6.50 -14.55
N CYS A 43 -3.85 -5.78 -15.67
CA CYS A 43 -3.45 -4.37 -15.72
C CYS A 43 -4.36 -3.48 -14.85
N LEU A 44 -5.67 -3.74 -14.84
CA LEU A 44 -6.61 -3.02 -13.98
C LEU A 44 -6.34 -3.25 -12.49
N VAL A 45 -6.07 -4.49 -12.10
CA VAL A 45 -5.73 -4.83 -10.71
C VAL A 45 -4.40 -4.19 -10.31
N LEU A 46 -3.40 -4.18 -11.19
CA LEU A 46 -2.12 -3.52 -10.92
C LEU A 46 -2.28 -2.00 -10.80
N MET A 47 -3.06 -1.36 -11.68
CA MET A 47 -3.32 0.08 -11.59
C MET A 47 -4.07 0.46 -10.32
N LEU A 48 -5.09 -0.31 -9.92
CA LEU A 48 -5.82 -0.10 -8.68
C LEU A 48 -4.93 -0.35 -7.46
N GLY A 49 -4.10 -1.39 -7.48
CA GLY A 49 -3.16 -1.71 -6.41
C GLY A 49 -2.12 -0.60 -6.21
N ILE A 50 -1.52 -0.09 -7.29
CA ILE A 50 -0.54 0.99 -7.22
C ILE A 50 -1.20 2.30 -6.77
N GLY A 51 -2.41 2.61 -7.26
CA GLY A 51 -3.14 3.83 -6.91
C GLY A 51 -3.53 3.91 -5.43
N VAL A 52 -3.77 2.77 -4.77
CA VAL A 52 -4.13 2.73 -3.34
C VAL A 52 -2.91 2.72 -2.43
N ILE A 53 -1.84 2.01 -2.80
CA ILE A 53 -0.65 1.84 -1.94
C ILE A 53 0.24 3.09 -1.92
N THR A 54 0.38 3.80 -3.05
CA THR A 54 1.29 4.94 -3.15
C THR A 54 0.94 6.12 -2.25
N PRO A 55 -0.32 6.58 -2.13
CA PRO A 55 -0.64 7.69 -1.22
C PRO A 55 -0.47 7.32 0.26
N ILE A 56 -0.73 6.05 0.64
CA ILE A 56 -0.56 5.59 2.01
C ILE A 56 0.93 5.57 2.39
N SER A 57 1.81 5.10 1.52
CA SER A 57 3.25 5.03 1.81
C SER A 57 3.94 6.39 1.79
N LEU A 58 3.49 7.33 0.96
CA LEU A 58 4.01 8.70 0.93
C LEU A 58 3.58 9.51 2.15
N GLY A 59 2.37 9.31 2.65
CA GLY A 59 1.85 9.98 3.82
C GLY A 59 2.49 9.51 5.14
N ASN A 60 2.97 8.28 5.18
CA ASN A 60 3.62 7.69 6.36
C ASN A 60 5.12 7.98 6.46
N ARG A 61 5.70 8.75 5.53
CA ARG A 61 7.11 9.17 5.67
C ARG A 61 7.25 10.15 6.82
N GLU A 62 8.29 9.96 7.60
CA GLU A 62 8.64 10.86 8.70
C GLU A 62 8.91 12.26 8.16
N ALA A 63 8.40 13.26 8.86
CA ALA A 63 8.51 14.66 8.50
C ALA A 63 9.33 15.46 9.52
N GLY A 64 9.44 14.96 10.74
CA GLY A 64 10.18 15.63 11.80
C GLY A 64 9.91 15.02 13.17
N LYS A 65 10.54 15.62 14.16
CA LYS A 65 10.41 15.27 15.57
C LYS A 65 9.87 16.43 16.37
N VAL A 66 9.04 16.14 17.33
CA VAL A 66 8.50 17.11 18.29
C VAL A 66 8.87 16.63 19.68
N THR A 67 9.64 17.42 20.40
CA THR A 67 10.06 17.11 21.77
C THR A 67 9.31 18.02 22.73
N MET A 68 8.70 17.42 23.74
CA MET A 68 8.16 18.14 24.88
C MET A 68 9.20 18.08 26.00
N GLU A 69 9.82 19.24 26.25
CA GLU A 69 10.84 19.42 27.29
C GLU A 69 10.18 19.84 28.60
N ILE A 70 9.61 18.85 29.25
CA ILE A 70 9.03 18.92 30.57
C ILE A 70 9.46 17.65 31.31
N ASN A 71 9.46 17.64 32.62
CA ASN A 71 9.63 16.45 33.41
C ASN A 71 8.26 15.94 33.88
N PRO A 72 7.71 14.86 33.30
CA PRO A 72 8.32 13.84 32.40
C PRO A 72 8.45 14.28 30.93
N GLY A 73 9.54 13.91 30.26
CA GLY A 73 9.86 14.29 28.87
C GLY A 73 9.46 13.24 27.82
N VAL A 74 8.95 13.71 26.67
CA VAL A 74 8.53 12.82 25.57
C VAL A 74 8.90 13.43 24.20
N GLU A 75 9.34 12.55 23.27
CA GLU A 75 9.59 12.90 21.87
C GLU A 75 8.64 12.15 20.96
N TYR A 76 7.99 12.84 20.06
CA TYR A 76 7.13 12.30 19.01
C TYR A 76 7.84 12.38 17.67
N THR A 77 7.89 11.28 16.93
CA THR A 77 8.20 11.33 15.51
C THR A 77 6.88 11.46 14.75
N ILE A 78 6.79 12.41 13.82
CA ILE A 78 5.57 12.69 13.08
C ILE A 78 5.73 12.39 11.59
N THR A 79 4.64 11.95 10.97
CA THR A 79 4.54 11.75 9.54
C THR A 79 4.21 13.06 8.83
N ARG A 80 4.34 13.09 7.49
CA ARG A 80 3.92 14.23 6.66
C ARG A 80 2.45 14.59 6.82
N ASN A 81 1.61 13.63 7.19
CA ASN A 81 0.18 13.83 7.46
C ASN A 81 -0.09 14.40 8.87
N GLY A 82 0.93 14.64 9.66
CA GLY A 82 0.81 15.17 11.03
C GLY A 82 0.39 14.13 12.06
N ASN A 83 0.47 12.83 11.75
CA ASN A 83 0.20 11.77 12.70
C ASN A 83 1.49 11.31 13.37
N VAL A 84 1.39 10.85 14.61
CA VAL A 84 2.49 10.28 15.38
C VAL A 84 2.86 8.90 14.82
N SER A 85 4.08 8.73 14.31
CA SER A 85 4.61 7.46 13.85
C SER A 85 5.27 6.67 14.97
N SER A 86 5.95 7.35 15.87
CA SER A 86 6.55 6.74 17.06
C SER A 86 6.61 7.72 18.24
N VAL A 87 6.70 7.15 19.45
CA VAL A 87 6.82 7.88 20.70
C VAL A 87 8.05 7.36 21.42
N ARG A 88 8.91 8.27 21.88
CA ARG A 88 10.08 7.96 22.68
C ARG A 88 9.97 8.67 24.03
N PHE A 89 9.95 7.91 25.11
CA PHE A 89 9.99 8.43 26.46
C PHE A 89 11.43 8.81 26.81
N LEU A 90 11.64 10.01 27.32
CA LEU A 90 12.97 10.54 27.61
C LEU A 90 13.44 10.18 29.03
N ASN A 91 12.50 9.79 29.89
CA ASN A 91 12.76 9.33 31.27
C ASN A 91 11.76 8.24 31.67
N ASP A 92 12.01 7.64 32.83
CA ASP A 92 11.17 6.53 33.33
C ASP A 92 9.80 7.03 33.79
N ASP A 93 9.69 8.23 34.34
CA ASP A 93 8.43 8.84 34.73
C ASP A 93 7.49 9.00 33.54
N ALA A 94 8.03 9.42 32.36
CA ALA A 94 7.24 9.49 31.12
C ALA A 94 6.72 8.12 30.70
N ARG A 95 7.52 7.08 30.88
CA ARG A 95 7.12 5.70 30.56
C ARG A 95 6.03 5.22 31.50
N GLU A 96 6.14 5.51 32.78
CA GLU A 96 5.15 5.14 33.79
C GLU A 96 3.80 5.79 33.51
N VAL A 97 3.79 7.10 33.23
CA VAL A 97 2.56 7.88 33.04
C VAL A 97 1.91 7.64 31.68
N LEU A 98 2.71 7.44 30.61
CA LEU A 98 2.23 7.38 29.23
C LEU A 98 2.33 5.98 28.61
N GLY A 99 2.95 5.01 29.29
CA GLY A 99 3.24 3.70 28.69
C GLY A 99 2.01 2.94 28.20
N GLU A 100 0.86 3.16 28.80
CA GLU A 100 -0.41 2.55 28.39
C GLU A 100 -1.21 3.43 27.42
N ALA A 101 -0.79 4.68 27.18
CA ALA A 101 -1.50 5.59 26.32
C ALA A 101 -1.27 5.26 24.84
N GLN A 102 -2.34 5.11 24.08
CA GLN A 102 -2.27 4.86 22.65
C GLN A 102 -2.02 6.18 21.88
N LEU A 103 -0.78 6.66 21.91
CA LEU A 103 -0.38 7.90 21.25
C LEU A 103 0.03 7.71 19.79
N LYS A 104 0.48 6.50 19.44
CA LYS A 104 0.88 6.16 18.07
C LYS A 104 -0.34 6.07 17.15
N GLY A 105 -0.24 6.71 15.98
CA GLY A 105 -1.32 6.81 15.00
C GLY A 105 -2.21 8.03 15.18
N GLU A 106 -2.22 8.64 16.39
CA GLU A 106 -2.97 9.85 16.67
C GLU A 106 -2.41 11.06 15.94
N ARG A 107 -3.26 12.08 15.71
CA ARG A 107 -2.77 13.39 15.27
C ARG A 107 -1.94 14.02 16.37
N LEU A 108 -0.84 14.67 16.01
CA LEU A 108 0.07 15.31 16.97
C LEU A 108 -0.66 16.16 18.01
N LYS A 109 -1.65 16.96 17.59
CA LYS A 109 -2.46 17.77 18.50
C LYS A 109 -3.16 16.92 19.57
N ASN A 110 -3.75 15.80 19.18
CA ASN A 110 -4.42 14.90 20.11
C ASN A 110 -3.43 14.24 21.05
N ALA A 111 -2.30 13.75 20.51
CA ALA A 111 -1.25 13.13 21.30
C ALA A 111 -0.72 14.09 22.38
N ILE A 112 -0.44 15.34 22.02
CA ILE A 112 -0.03 16.37 22.98
C ILE A 112 -1.12 16.60 24.05
N SER A 113 -2.40 16.71 23.63
CA SER A 113 -3.50 16.92 24.57
C SER A 113 -3.67 15.76 25.56
N LEU A 114 -3.53 14.52 25.07
CA LEU A 114 -3.58 13.31 25.90
C LEU A 114 -2.42 13.27 26.89
N THR A 115 -1.21 13.62 26.44
CA THR A 115 -0.02 13.68 27.29
C THR A 115 -0.17 14.71 28.40
N LEU A 116 -0.62 15.93 28.08
CA LEU A 116 -0.84 16.96 29.07
C LEU A 116 -1.93 16.57 30.09
N ALA A 117 -2.98 15.88 29.61
CA ALA A 117 -4.03 15.35 30.50
C ALA A 117 -3.46 14.30 31.46
N ALA A 118 -2.66 13.36 30.94
CA ALA A 118 -2.02 12.32 31.75
C ALA A 118 -1.05 12.92 32.79
N TYR A 119 -0.24 13.92 32.42
CA TYR A 119 0.67 14.60 33.32
C TYR A 119 -0.06 15.35 34.44
N ARG A 120 -1.21 15.92 34.13
CA ARG A 120 -2.05 16.57 35.17
C ARG A 120 -2.66 15.56 36.13
N ILE A 121 -3.16 14.44 35.62
CA ILE A 121 -3.72 13.33 36.41
C ILE A 121 -2.63 12.72 37.30
N GLY A 122 -1.41 12.54 36.75
CA GLY A 122 -0.25 12.02 37.48
C GLY A 122 0.39 12.99 38.44
N GLY A 123 -0.09 14.25 38.52
CA GLY A 123 0.46 15.26 39.42
C GLY A 123 1.80 15.87 38.98
N TYR A 124 2.21 15.67 37.75
CA TYR A 124 3.46 16.19 37.18
C TYR A 124 3.32 17.61 36.62
N MET A 125 2.12 18.14 36.57
CA MET A 125 1.83 19.44 35.96
C MET A 125 0.69 20.14 36.62
N GLU A 126 0.91 21.44 37.00
CA GLU A 126 -0.11 22.32 37.50
C GLU A 126 -0.77 23.14 36.37
N ARG A 127 -1.83 23.89 36.75
CA ARG A 127 -2.62 24.67 35.76
C ARG A 127 -1.79 25.74 35.03
N ASN A 128 -0.78 26.32 35.70
CA ASN A 128 -0.01 27.45 35.20
C ASN A 128 1.40 27.10 34.74
N ASP A 129 1.72 25.79 34.64
CA ASP A 129 3.02 25.35 34.17
C ASP A 129 3.23 25.66 32.70
N THR A 130 4.46 26.02 32.36
CA THR A 130 4.88 26.29 30.99
C THR A 130 5.52 25.05 30.43
N VAL A 131 5.08 24.62 29.24
CA VAL A 131 5.64 23.52 28.51
C VAL A 131 6.44 24.04 27.34
N LEU A 132 7.72 23.67 27.24
CA LEU A 132 8.54 23.95 26.09
C LEU A 132 8.36 22.82 25.06
N ILE A 133 7.95 23.20 23.85
CA ILE A 133 7.80 22.26 22.72
C ILE A 133 8.79 22.66 21.65
N SER A 134 9.77 21.79 21.40
CA SER A 134 10.76 21.94 20.35
C SER A 134 10.35 21.15 19.11
N PHE A 135 10.52 21.73 17.93
CA PHE A 135 10.24 21.07 16.66
C PHE A 135 11.50 20.97 15.81
N ASP A 136 11.95 19.77 15.58
CA ASP A 136 13.04 19.47 14.65
C ASP A 136 12.50 18.89 13.34
N ARG A 137 12.66 19.65 12.27
CA ARG A 137 12.27 19.25 10.93
C ARG A 137 13.40 18.47 10.29
N GLN A 138 13.26 17.17 10.15
CA GLN A 138 14.14 16.40 9.28
C GLN A 138 13.89 16.83 7.83
N LEU A 139 14.69 17.75 7.33
CA LEU A 139 14.82 17.98 5.90
C LEU A 139 15.40 16.69 5.32
N SER A 140 14.59 15.96 4.56
CA SER A 140 15.08 14.81 3.81
C SER A 140 16.22 15.28 2.94
N GLU A 141 17.42 14.87 3.26
CA GLU A 141 18.68 15.22 2.57
C GLU A 141 18.77 14.62 1.14
N ASN A 142 17.69 13.96 0.68
CA ASN A 142 17.59 13.32 -0.64
C ASN A 142 16.97 14.22 -1.72
N GLY A 143 17.20 15.52 -1.64
CA GLY A 143 16.76 16.54 -2.61
C GLY A 143 17.88 17.22 -3.39
N ARG A 144 19.05 16.56 -3.54
CA ARG A 144 20.11 17.02 -4.46
C ARG A 144 20.67 15.82 -5.21
N LEU A 145 20.16 15.57 -6.39
CA LEU A 145 20.87 15.20 -7.60
C LEU A 145 20.03 15.64 -8.80
#